data_d29e188b028a5788b05c0883329c49d1
#
_entry.id   d29e188b028a5788b05c0883329c49d1
#
_cell.length_a   1.000
_cell.length_b   1.000
_cell.length_c   1.000
_cell.angle_alpha   90.00
_cell.angle_beta   90.00
_cell.angle_gamma   90.00
#
_symmetry.space_group_name_H-M   'P 1'
#
loop_
_entity.id
_entity.type
_entity.pdbx_description
1 polymer ?
#
loop_
_entity_poly.entity_id
_entity_poly.type
_entity_poly.pdbx_seq_one_letter_code
_entity_poly.pdbx_strand_id
1 'polypeptide(L)'
;MEIQKLSRRAVLHYLSATVILAVYGVQVCPFLDTLSVTQLVVPILLALAVQFALRGPLRARFVDPAPYQNQTLMVFKCEYGLFLTSGIFLMIFNTLTYGFPLTSGLKIVVGLATLGFFASIDLALEWQRKLVEHFCKTGHHMQVDENYFPLTGKLGLFTSISVVAIMGVVVLVINKDLIWLREVGRTMSYETAQMLILGEIAFVIGVILAHVLNVIYSYVRNLRGFLESENGILKDASHGDLDGFVPVGTNDEFGVMAIHTNAMVKGLRDSNEEIRRTRDVSILTLASLAETRDNETGAHIL
;
A
#
# COMPACT_ATOMS: atom_id res chain seq x y z
N MET A 1 17.21 -7.84 -10.04
CA MET A 1 16.16 -7.89 -9.00
C MET A 1 14.81 -8.03 -9.69
N GLU A 2 14.15 -9.17 -9.55
CA GLU A 2 12.94 -9.58 -10.31
C GLU A 2 11.65 -8.81 -9.99
N ILE A 3 11.73 -7.82 -9.09
CA ILE A 3 10.61 -6.98 -8.67
C ILE A 3 10.16 -5.99 -9.78
N GLN A 4 10.86 -6.00 -10.91
CA GLN A 4 10.67 -5.04 -12.02
C GLN A 4 9.48 -5.31 -12.95
N LYS A 5 8.67 -6.37 -12.74
CA LYS A 5 7.51 -6.59 -13.61
C LYS A 5 6.52 -5.42 -13.52
N LEU A 6 6.10 -4.95 -14.69
CA LEU A 6 5.07 -3.92 -14.85
C LEU A 6 3.88 -4.24 -13.94
N SER A 7 3.61 -3.36 -12.98
CA SER A 7 2.48 -3.56 -12.07
C SER A 7 1.17 -3.35 -12.83
N ARG A 8 0.37 -4.43 -12.99
CA ARG A 8 -0.97 -4.33 -13.57
C ARG A 8 -1.86 -3.34 -12.82
N ARG A 9 -1.69 -3.24 -11.49
CA ARG A 9 -2.41 -2.28 -10.65
C ARG A 9 -2.06 -0.85 -11.01
N ALA A 10 -0.77 -0.56 -11.23
CA ALA A 10 -0.37 0.77 -11.64
C ALA A 10 -0.98 1.17 -12.99
N VAL A 11 -0.97 0.27 -13.98
CA VAL A 11 -1.64 0.53 -15.26
C VAL A 11 -3.12 0.85 -15.04
N LEU A 12 -3.83 0.07 -14.20
CA LEU A 12 -5.24 0.31 -13.88
C LEU A 12 -5.45 1.66 -13.20
N HIS A 13 -4.62 2.05 -12.24
CA HIS A 13 -4.75 3.35 -11.55
C HIS A 13 -4.52 4.53 -12.49
N TYR A 14 -3.51 4.48 -13.36
CA TYR A 14 -3.24 5.56 -14.31
C TYR A 14 -4.30 5.66 -15.41
N LEU A 15 -4.80 4.52 -15.92
CA LEU A 15 -5.91 4.49 -16.87
C LEU A 15 -7.22 4.98 -16.24
N SER A 16 -7.56 4.48 -15.05
CA SER A 16 -8.77 4.92 -14.35
C SER A 16 -8.70 6.41 -14.03
N ALA A 17 -7.55 6.91 -13.58
CA ALA A 17 -7.35 8.34 -13.33
C ALA A 17 -7.56 9.18 -14.60
N THR A 18 -7.09 8.71 -15.77
CA THR A 18 -7.32 9.39 -17.05
C THR A 18 -8.83 9.49 -17.37
N VAL A 19 -9.55 8.38 -17.25
CA VAL A 19 -10.99 8.33 -17.53
C VAL A 19 -11.78 9.18 -16.52
N ILE A 20 -11.50 8.98 -15.22
CA ILE A 20 -12.18 9.72 -14.15
C ILE A 20 -11.93 11.22 -14.31
N LEU A 21 -10.70 11.65 -14.58
CA LEU A 21 -10.39 13.07 -14.73
C LEU A 21 -11.03 13.67 -15.98
N ALA A 22 -11.13 12.91 -17.08
CA ALA A 22 -11.82 13.35 -18.28
C ALA A 22 -13.33 13.56 -18.03
N VAL A 23 -13.97 12.63 -17.31
CA VAL A 23 -15.39 12.75 -16.96
C VAL A 23 -15.62 13.78 -15.84
N TYR A 24 -14.88 13.64 -14.73
CA TYR A 24 -14.99 14.51 -13.56
C TYR A 24 -14.58 15.96 -13.86
N GLY A 25 -13.54 16.14 -14.69
CA GLY A 25 -13.05 17.48 -15.05
C GLY A 25 -14.14 18.34 -15.68
N VAL A 26 -14.91 17.78 -16.61
CA VAL A 26 -16.05 18.45 -17.22
C VAL A 26 -17.13 18.74 -16.18
N GLN A 27 -17.39 17.80 -15.30
CA GLN A 27 -18.44 17.90 -14.29
C GLN A 27 -18.14 18.94 -13.19
N VAL A 28 -16.87 19.18 -12.87
CA VAL A 28 -16.47 20.07 -11.75
C VAL A 28 -16.01 21.45 -12.22
N CYS A 29 -15.57 21.57 -13.47
CA CYS A 29 -15.02 22.79 -14.01
C CYS A 29 -15.80 23.24 -15.26
N PRO A 30 -16.63 24.30 -15.17
CA PRO A 30 -17.39 24.81 -16.32
C PRO A 30 -16.53 25.21 -17.52
N PHE A 31 -15.27 25.60 -17.27
CA PHE A 31 -14.32 25.96 -18.32
C PHE A 31 -13.85 24.74 -19.13
N LEU A 32 -13.77 23.55 -18.51
CA LEU A 32 -13.41 22.32 -19.21
C LEU A 32 -14.55 21.82 -20.11
N ASP A 33 -15.80 22.14 -19.79
CA ASP A 33 -16.97 21.85 -20.59
C ASP A 33 -16.97 22.60 -21.94
N THR A 34 -16.24 23.71 -22.02
CA THR A 34 -16.08 24.48 -23.27
C THR A 34 -15.08 23.87 -24.25
N LEU A 35 -14.27 22.92 -23.80
CA LEU A 35 -13.24 22.26 -24.61
C LEU A 35 -13.82 21.11 -25.44
N SER A 36 -13.28 20.92 -26.63
CA SER A 36 -13.54 19.68 -27.37
C SER A 36 -12.97 18.46 -26.63
N VAL A 37 -13.56 17.29 -26.84
CA VAL A 37 -13.10 16.03 -26.21
C VAL A 37 -11.58 15.80 -26.43
N THR A 38 -11.08 16.16 -27.62
CA THR A 38 -9.64 16.02 -27.93
C THR A 38 -8.77 16.98 -27.10
N GLN A 39 -9.20 18.23 -26.95
CA GLN A 39 -8.49 19.24 -26.17
C GLN A 39 -8.47 18.92 -24.68
N LEU A 40 -9.48 18.20 -24.20
CA LEU A 40 -9.57 17.74 -22.82
C LEU A 40 -8.74 16.48 -22.59
N VAL A 41 -8.98 15.43 -23.39
CA VAL A 41 -8.43 14.08 -23.12
C VAL A 41 -6.94 13.97 -23.47
N VAL A 42 -6.49 14.60 -24.56
CA VAL A 42 -5.10 14.45 -25.01
C VAL A 42 -4.08 14.98 -23.99
N PRO A 43 -4.22 16.20 -23.43
CA PRO A 43 -3.29 16.69 -22.41
C PRO A 43 -3.27 15.83 -21.15
N ILE A 44 -4.44 15.34 -20.70
CA ILE A 44 -4.56 14.46 -19.53
C ILE A 44 -3.82 13.15 -19.79
N LEU A 45 -4.09 12.51 -20.93
CA LEU A 45 -3.48 11.24 -21.31
C LEU A 45 -1.96 11.39 -21.45
N LEU A 46 -1.48 12.43 -22.11
CA LEU A 46 -0.05 12.69 -22.27
C LEU A 46 0.63 12.95 -20.92
N ALA A 47 0.05 13.78 -20.06
CA ALA A 47 0.60 14.06 -18.74
C ALA A 47 0.73 12.77 -17.93
N LEU A 48 -0.32 11.96 -17.84
CA LEU A 48 -0.31 10.71 -17.07
C LEU A 48 0.55 9.62 -17.72
N ALA A 49 0.65 9.57 -19.06
CA ALA A 49 1.55 8.64 -19.75
C ALA A 49 3.03 8.98 -19.50
N VAL A 50 3.40 10.25 -19.54
CA VAL A 50 4.76 10.70 -19.19
C VAL A 50 5.08 10.36 -17.74
N GLN A 51 4.17 10.64 -16.82
CA GLN A 51 4.35 10.30 -15.40
C GLN A 51 4.46 8.79 -15.20
N PHE A 52 3.66 8.00 -15.89
CA PHE A 52 3.75 6.54 -15.86
C PHE A 52 5.13 6.06 -16.35
N ALA A 53 5.69 6.66 -17.38
CA ALA A 53 7.05 6.35 -17.86
C ALA A 53 8.14 6.74 -16.85
N LEU A 54 7.97 7.85 -16.13
CA LEU A 54 8.90 8.33 -15.10
C LEU A 54 8.93 7.47 -13.83
N ARG A 55 7.92 6.62 -13.58
CA ARG A 55 7.87 5.72 -12.42
C ARG A 55 9.11 4.83 -12.30
N GLY A 56 9.53 4.22 -13.41
CA GLY A 56 10.70 3.33 -13.43
C GLY A 56 11.99 4.04 -12.97
N PRO A 57 12.40 5.11 -13.64
CA PRO A 57 13.56 5.91 -13.25
C PRO A 57 13.51 6.45 -11.82
N LEU A 58 12.35 6.99 -11.40
CA LEU A 58 12.20 7.53 -10.04
C LEU A 58 12.32 6.43 -8.98
N ARG A 59 11.73 5.26 -9.24
CA ARG A 59 11.85 4.12 -8.35
C ARG A 59 13.30 3.65 -8.23
N ALA A 60 14.01 3.49 -9.36
CA ALA A 60 15.42 3.10 -9.37
C ALA A 60 16.32 4.12 -8.63
N ARG A 61 15.94 5.40 -8.65
CA ARG A 61 16.72 6.48 -8.01
C ARG A 61 16.42 6.62 -6.52
N PHE A 62 15.19 6.45 -6.08
CA PHE A 62 14.75 6.82 -4.72
C PHE A 62 14.25 5.62 -3.89
N VAL A 63 13.68 4.58 -4.51
CA VAL A 63 13.12 3.44 -3.78
C VAL A 63 14.15 2.32 -3.64
N ASP A 64 14.75 1.89 -4.75
CA ASP A 64 15.65 0.73 -4.74
C ASP A 64 16.90 0.91 -3.86
N PRO A 65 17.53 2.11 -3.74
CA PRO A 65 18.65 2.32 -2.85
C PRO A 65 18.25 2.57 -1.38
N ALA A 66 16.96 2.79 -1.10
CA ALA A 66 16.49 3.05 0.26
C ALA A 66 16.51 1.76 1.12
N PRO A 67 16.76 1.87 2.43
CA PRO A 67 16.58 0.74 3.35
C PRO A 67 15.18 0.15 3.25
N TYR A 68 15.05 -1.17 3.40
CA TYR A 68 13.78 -1.89 3.21
C TYR A 68 12.62 -1.32 4.04
N GLN A 69 12.90 -0.88 5.29
CA GLN A 69 11.91 -0.27 6.18
C GLN A 69 11.28 1.01 5.61
N ASN A 70 12.00 1.74 4.76
CA ASN A 70 11.58 3.00 4.18
C ASN A 70 11.02 2.87 2.76
N GLN A 71 11.24 1.73 2.08
CA GLN A 71 10.87 1.58 0.68
C GLN A 71 9.37 1.77 0.42
N THR A 72 8.52 1.20 1.28
CA THR A 72 7.05 1.37 1.17
C THR A 72 6.64 2.84 1.21
N LEU A 73 7.22 3.61 2.14
CA LEU A 73 6.98 5.06 2.24
C LEU A 73 7.53 5.81 1.04
N MET A 74 8.70 5.41 0.52
CA MET A 74 9.29 6.03 -0.68
C MET A 74 8.44 5.77 -1.93
N VAL A 75 7.89 4.57 -2.08
CA VAL A 75 6.92 4.28 -3.16
C VAL A 75 5.72 5.21 -3.05
N PHE A 76 5.11 5.35 -1.87
CA PHE A 76 4.02 6.29 -1.67
C PHE A 76 4.39 7.72 -2.06
N LYS A 77 5.53 8.24 -1.57
CA LYS A 77 6.00 9.60 -1.88
C LYS A 77 6.24 9.82 -3.37
N CYS A 78 6.88 8.85 -4.04
CA CYS A 78 7.15 8.93 -5.48
C CYS A 78 5.85 8.94 -6.30
N GLU A 79 4.94 7.99 -6.03
CA GLU A 79 3.68 7.87 -6.77
C GLU A 79 2.78 9.08 -6.51
N TYR A 80 2.64 9.52 -5.26
CA TYR A 80 1.85 10.70 -4.90
C TYR A 80 2.42 11.98 -5.52
N GLY A 81 3.74 12.14 -5.49
CA GLY A 81 4.43 13.25 -6.15
C GLY A 81 4.18 13.30 -7.66
N LEU A 82 4.15 12.14 -8.34
CA LEU A 82 3.83 12.05 -9.76
C LEU A 82 2.40 12.54 -10.04
N PHE A 83 1.40 12.09 -9.29
CA PHE A 83 0.03 12.57 -9.44
C PHE A 83 -0.12 14.07 -9.16
N LEU A 84 0.54 14.56 -8.10
CA LEU A 84 0.49 15.98 -7.74
C LEU A 84 1.16 16.86 -8.81
N THR A 85 2.31 16.46 -9.32
CA THR A 85 3.00 17.18 -10.41
C THR A 85 2.21 17.16 -11.71
N SER A 86 1.48 16.07 -12.02
CA SER A 86 0.54 16.03 -13.14
C SER A 86 -0.58 17.08 -12.98
N GLY A 87 -1.13 17.20 -11.78
CA GLY A 87 -2.17 18.20 -11.48
C GLY A 87 -1.67 19.63 -11.67
N ILE A 88 -0.49 19.92 -11.13
CA ILE A 88 0.15 21.23 -11.26
C ILE A 88 0.46 21.53 -12.75
N PHE A 89 1.00 20.54 -13.48
CA PHE A 89 1.27 20.68 -14.90
C PHE A 89 -0.01 21.00 -15.70
N LEU A 90 -1.09 20.26 -15.49
CA LEU A 90 -2.36 20.48 -16.17
C LEU A 90 -2.98 21.84 -15.80
N MET A 91 -2.86 22.26 -14.54
CA MET A 91 -3.28 23.59 -14.10
C MET A 91 -2.54 24.68 -14.89
N ILE A 92 -1.21 24.62 -14.94
CA ILE A 92 -0.38 25.61 -15.67
C ILE A 92 -0.68 25.56 -17.16
N PHE A 93 -0.75 24.35 -17.74
CA PHE A 93 -1.06 24.17 -19.16
C PHE A 93 -2.41 24.81 -19.55
N ASN A 94 -3.47 24.53 -18.80
CA ASN A 94 -4.80 25.10 -19.07
C ASN A 94 -4.86 26.60 -18.89
N THR A 95 -4.13 27.14 -17.90
CA THR A 95 -4.05 28.60 -17.69
C THR A 95 -3.32 29.28 -18.85
N LEU A 96 -2.19 28.72 -19.31
CA LEU A 96 -1.40 29.34 -20.39
C LEU A 96 -2.02 29.15 -21.77
N THR A 97 -2.61 27.98 -22.05
CA THR A 97 -3.12 27.63 -23.38
C THR A 97 -4.54 28.16 -23.60
N TYR A 98 -5.40 28.07 -22.59
CA TYR A 98 -6.81 28.40 -22.71
C TYR A 98 -7.25 29.64 -21.89
N GLY A 99 -6.32 30.25 -21.16
CA GLY A 99 -6.62 31.41 -20.32
C GLY A 99 -7.52 31.12 -19.11
N PHE A 100 -7.56 29.86 -18.66
CA PHE A 100 -8.41 29.48 -17.53
C PHE A 100 -7.94 30.12 -16.21
N PRO A 101 -8.86 30.52 -15.34
CA PRO A 101 -8.52 31.09 -14.05
C PRO A 101 -7.84 30.04 -13.16
N LEU A 102 -6.89 30.46 -12.33
CA LEU A 102 -6.17 29.58 -11.40
C LEU A 102 -7.09 28.79 -10.48
N THR A 103 -8.22 29.37 -10.09
CA THR A 103 -9.26 28.69 -9.27
C THR A 103 -9.81 27.43 -9.94
N SER A 104 -9.95 27.44 -11.26
CA SER A 104 -10.36 26.26 -12.04
C SER A 104 -9.26 25.22 -12.12
N GLY A 105 -8.00 25.65 -12.29
CA GLY A 105 -6.84 24.77 -12.27
C GLY A 105 -6.64 24.09 -10.92
N LEU A 106 -6.88 24.78 -9.81
CA LEU A 106 -6.81 24.18 -8.46
C LEU A 106 -7.77 23.00 -8.27
N LYS A 107 -8.94 23.02 -8.91
CA LYS A 107 -9.88 21.87 -8.86
C LYS A 107 -9.29 20.61 -9.49
N ILE A 108 -8.53 20.76 -10.59
CA ILE A 108 -7.81 19.65 -11.24
C ILE A 108 -6.71 19.12 -10.29
N VAL A 109 -5.98 20.03 -9.64
CA VAL A 109 -4.95 19.62 -8.66
C VAL A 109 -5.58 18.85 -7.50
N VAL A 110 -6.69 19.33 -6.94
CA VAL A 110 -7.41 18.63 -5.84
C VAL A 110 -7.91 17.26 -6.31
N GLY A 111 -8.48 17.15 -7.51
CA GLY A 111 -8.93 15.89 -8.07
C GLY A 111 -7.78 14.88 -8.22
N LEU A 112 -6.67 15.29 -8.84
CA LEU A 112 -5.49 14.42 -9.00
C LEU A 112 -4.77 14.15 -7.68
N ALA A 113 -4.73 15.09 -6.74
CA ALA A 113 -4.21 14.84 -5.40
C ALA A 113 -5.04 13.78 -4.67
N THR A 114 -6.37 13.85 -4.77
CA THR A 114 -7.28 12.86 -4.17
C THR A 114 -7.11 11.47 -4.80
N LEU A 115 -7.18 11.37 -6.13
CA LEU A 115 -6.97 10.09 -6.84
C LEU A 115 -5.57 9.53 -6.61
N GLY A 116 -4.57 10.40 -6.67
CA GLY A 116 -3.18 10.05 -6.42
C GLY A 116 -2.94 9.54 -5.00
N PHE A 117 -3.60 10.11 -4.00
CA PHE A 117 -3.49 9.65 -2.62
C PHE A 117 -3.93 8.18 -2.49
N PHE A 118 -5.11 7.82 -2.98
CA PHE A 118 -5.59 6.44 -2.93
C PHE A 118 -4.76 5.48 -3.79
N ALA A 119 -4.40 5.89 -5.01
CA ALA A 119 -3.57 5.09 -5.91
C ALA A 119 -2.18 4.82 -5.30
N SER A 120 -1.55 5.84 -4.72
CA SER A 120 -0.22 5.72 -4.12
C SER A 120 -0.19 4.82 -2.89
N ILE A 121 -1.25 4.85 -2.06
CA ILE A 121 -1.37 3.92 -0.93
C ILE A 121 -1.52 2.48 -1.43
N ASP A 122 -2.41 2.20 -2.41
CA ASP A 122 -2.59 0.85 -2.93
C ASP A 122 -1.30 0.31 -3.58
N LEU A 123 -0.57 1.16 -4.32
CA LEU A 123 0.72 0.79 -4.91
C LEU A 123 1.83 0.58 -3.87
N ALA A 124 1.83 1.35 -2.79
CA ALA A 124 2.74 1.14 -1.66
C ALA A 124 2.44 -0.19 -0.93
N LEU A 125 1.16 -0.51 -0.74
CA LEU A 125 0.74 -1.80 -0.18
C LEU A 125 1.07 -2.98 -1.11
N GLU A 126 0.97 -2.81 -2.44
CA GLU A 126 1.44 -3.80 -3.41
C GLU A 126 2.95 -4.02 -3.30
N TRP A 127 3.71 -2.93 -3.15
CA TRP A 127 5.17 -3.01 -2.95
C TRP A 127 5.52 -3.79 -1.70
N GLN A 128 4.84 -3.53 -0.60
CA GLN A 128 5.03 -4.25 0.66
C GLN A 128 4.81 -5.76 0.48
N ARG A 129 3.77 -6.20 -0.25
CA ARG A 129 3.56 -7.63 -0.57
C ARG A 129 4.73 -8.22 -1.35
N LYS A 130 5.26 -7.50 -2.33
CA LYS A 130 6.44 -7.95 -3.10
C LYS A 130 7.71 -8.04 -2.25
N LEU A 131 7.88 -7.15 -1.28
CA LEU A 131 8.98 -7.24 -0.32
C LEU A 131 8.85 -8.49 0.56
N VAL A 132 7.66 -8.76 1.11
CA VAL A 132 7.40 -9.97 1.89
C VAL A 132 7.70 -11.23 1.07
N GLU A 133 7.22 -11.30 -0.18
CA GLU A 133 7.51 -12.42 -1.08
C GLU A 133 9.03 -12.57 -1.36
N HIS A 134 9.73 -11.46 -1.50
CA HIS A 134 11.19 -11.47 -1.65
C HIS A 134 11.89 -12.00 -0.40
N PHE A 135 11.47 -11.58 0.79
CA PHE A 135 12.04 -12.05 2.06
C PHE A 135 11.80 -13.54 2.29
N CYS A 136 10.61 -14.05 1.96
CA CYS A 136 10.33 -15.47 1.99
C CYS A 136 11.29 -16.30 1.12
N LYS A 137 11.71 -15.75 -0.04
CA LYS A 137 12.62 -16.46 -0.98
C LYS A 137 14.09 -16.35 -0.61
N THR A 138 14.50 -15.26 0.03
CA THR A 138 15.92 -14.94 0.28
C THR A 138 16.35 -15.12 1.72
N GLY A 139 15.41 -15.34 2.64
CA GLY A 139 15.70 -15.40 4.07
C GLY A 139 16.13 -14.06 4.67
N HIS A 140 16.01 -12.95 3.91
CA HIS A 140 16.33 -11.63 4.44
C HIS A 140 15.23 -11.14 5.40
N HIS A 141 15.63 -10.30 6.34
CA HIS A 141 14.72 -9.68 7.32
C HIS A 141 14.86 -8.17 7.28
N MET A 142 13.73 -7.48 7.40
CA MET A 142 13.72 -6.05 7.66
C MET A 142 14.05 -5.80 9.13
N GLN A 143 14.82 -4.74 9.40
CA GLN A 143 14.95 -4.22 10.76
C GLN A 143 13.76 -3.31 11.03
N VAL A 144 13.14 -3.47 12.21
CA VAL A 144 12.08 -2.56 12.67
C VAL A 144 12.75 -1.46 13.47
N ASP A 145 12.41 -0.21 13.16
CA ASP A 145 12.94 0.95 13.88
C ASP A 145 12.34 1.01 15.31
N GLU A 146 13.11 1.45 16.29
CA GLU A 146 12.61 1.65 17.66
C GLU A 146 11.44 2.65 17.70
N ASN A 147 11.50 3.67 16.82
CA ASN A 147 10.47 4.70 16.67
C ASN A 147 9.64 4.49 15.41
N TYR A 148 9.04 3.31 15.26
CA TYR A 148 8.14 3.06 14.13
C TYR A 148 6.82 3.84 14.23
N PHE A 149 6.23 4.14 13.09
CA PHE A 149 4.91 4.76 13.05
C PHE A 149 3.82 3.69 13.23
N PRO A 150 3.04 3.76 14.34
CA PRO A 150 2.12 2.69 14.71
C PRO A 150 0.99 2.53 13.67
N LEU A 151 0.51 1.29 13.55
CA LEU A 151 -0.56 0.93 12.63
C LEU A 151 -1.83 1.74 12.87
N THR A 152 -2.20 1.90 14.13
CA THR A 152 -3.35 2.72 14.54
C THR A 152 -3.22 4.16 14.06
N GLY A 153 -2.01 4.72 14.11
CA GLY A 153 -1.68 6.03 13.58
C GLY A 153 -1.79 6.09 12.05
N LYS A 154 -1.30 5.05 11.33
CA LYS A 154 -1.44 4.94 9.87
C LYS A 154 -2.91 4.91 9.45
N LEU A 155 -3.73 4.10 10.12
CA LEU A 155 -5.16 4.00 9.85
C LEU A 155 -5.92 5.29 10.19
N GLY A 156 -5.60 5.90 11.33
CA GLY A 156 -6.18 7.18 11.73
C GLY A 156 -5.88 8.29 10.74
N LEU A 157 -4.62 8.39 10.29
CA LEU A 157 -4.20 9.37 9.29
C LEU A 157 -4.88 9.11 7.92
N PHE A 158 -4.92 7.85 7.47
CA PHE A 158 -5.61 7.47 6.25
C PHE A 158 -7.08 7.86 6.28
N THR A 159 -7.78 7.52 7.37
CA THR A 159 -9.21 7.82 7.53
C THR A 159 -9.43 9.33 7.57
N SER A 160 -8.63 10.08 8.31
CA SER A 160 -8.75 11.53 8.41
C SER A 160 -8.54 12.22 7.06
N ILE A 161 -7.49 11.85 6.33
CA ILE A 161 -7.23 12.41 4.99
C ILE A 161 -8.34 12.02 4.02
N SER A 162 -8.83 10.77 4.08
CA SER A 162 -9.94 10.32 3.23
C SER A 162 -11.21 11.14 3.46
N VAL A 163 -11.57 11.38 4.71
CA VAL A 163 -12.75 12.21 5.06
C VAL A 163 -12.58 13.64 4.55
N VAL A 164 -11.42 14.26 4.79
CA VAL A 164 -11.12 15.61 4.32
C VAL A 164 -11.17 15.69 2.78
N ALA A 165 -10.59 14.69 2.09
CA ALA A 165 -10.61 14.62 0.63
C ALA A 165 -12.05 14.50 0.08
N ILE A 166 -12.87 13.62 0.66
CA ILE A 166 -14.28 13.45 0.29
C ILE A 166 -15.04 14.77 0.48
N MET A 167 -14.92 15.37 1.66
CA MET A 167 -15.59 16.65 1.95
C MET A 167 -15.15 17.75 0.98
N GLY A 168 -13.83 17.87 0.74
CA GLY A 168 -13.27 18.86 -0.18
C GLY A 168 -13.83 18.71 -1.60
N VAL A 169 -13.82 17.49 -2.14
CA VAL A 169 -14.34 17.22 -3.49
C VAL A 169 -15.86 17.49 -3.57
N VAL A 170 -16.64 17.03 -2.59
CA VAL A 170 -18.10 17.25 -2.53
C VAL A 170 -18.42 18.74 -2.48
N VAL A 171 -17.70 19.51 -1.66
CA VAL A 171 -17.88 20.98 -1.61
C VAL A 171 -17.58 21.63 -2.96
N LEU A 172 -16.53 21.17 -3.67
CA LEU A 172 -16.21 21.69 -5.01
C LEU A 172 -17.32 21.39 -6.03
N VAL A 173 -17.90 20.19 -5.99
CA VAL A 173 -19.03 19.79 -6.84
C VAL A 173 -20.26 20.65 -6.54
N ILE A 174 -20.67 20.72 -5.27
CA ILE A 174 -21.84 21.52 -4.86
C ILE A 174 -21.67 22.99 -5.25
N ASN A 175 -20.49 23.57 -5.05
CA ASN A 175 -20.24 24.97 -5.43
C ASN A 175 -20.39 25.18 -6.95
N LYS A 176 -19.90 24.25 -7.76
CA LYS A 176 -20.09 24.28 -9.22
C LYS A 176 -21.57 24.16 -9.58
N ASP A 177 -22.30 23.24 -8.96
CA ASP A 177 -23.72 23.00 -9.23
C ASP A 177 -24.59 24.17 -8.87
N LEU A 178 -24.27 24.89 -7.78
CA LEU A 178 -24.97 26.13 -7.40
C LEU A 178 -24.76 27.25 -8.44
N ILE A 179 -23.56 27.35 -9.00
CA ILE A 179 -23.27 28.33 -10.07
C ILE A 179 -24.02 27.94 -11.34
N TRP A 180 -23.93 26.67 -11.73
CA TRP A 180 -24.63 26.14 -12.91
C TRP A 180 -26.16 26.30 -12.81
N LEU A 181 -26.75 26.03 -11.65
CA LEU A 181 -28.18 26.17 -11.41
C LEU A 181 -28.64 27.66 -11.57
N ARG A 182 -27.78 28.60 -11.20
CA ARG A 182 -28.06 30.03 -11.36
C ARG A 182 -28.06 30.45 -12.83
N GLU A 183 -27.15 29.92 -13.64
CA GLU A 183 -26.92 30.33 -15.03
C GLU A 183 -27.81 29.57 -16.01
N VAL A 184 -27.86 28.25 -15.90
CA VAL A 184 -28.48 27.33 -16.87
C VAL A 184 -29.78 26.72 -16.34
N GLY A 185 -29.92 26.52 -15.04
CA GLY A 185 -31.07 25.87 -14.43
C GLY A 185 -32.43 26.59 -14.64
N ARG A 186 -32.40 27.85 -15.06
CA ARG A 186 -33.60 28.61 -15.42
C ARG A 186 -34.23 28.18 -16.76
N THR A 187 -33.50 27.44 -17.58
CA THR A 187 -33.93 27.00 -18.93
C THR A 187 -34.52 25.60 -18.96
N MET A 188 -34.45 24.86 -17.83
CA MET A 188 -34.95 23.51 -17.72
C MET A 188 -35.89 23.29 -16.53
N SER A 189 -36.61 22.16 -16.50
CA SER A 189 -37.45 21.83 -15.38
C SER A 189 -36.63 21.57 -14.10
N TYR A 190 -37.18 21.90 -12.93
CA TYR A 190 -36.55 21.67 -11.65
C TYR A 190 -36.18 20.19 -11.43
N GLU A 191 -37.09 19.27 -11.83
CA GLU A 191 -36.89 17.82 -11.73
C GLU A 191 -35.68 17.34 -12.53
N THR A 192 -35.52 17.87 -13.77
CA THR A 192 -34.36 17.54 -14.62
C THR A 192 -33.05 18.04 -13.99
N ALA A 193 -33.03 19.29 -13.52
CA ALA A 193 -31.87 19.88 -12.86
C ALA A 193 -31.48 19.09 -11.59
N GLN A 194 -32.46 18.73 -10.78
CA GLN A 194 -32.26 17.94 -9.57
C GLN A 194 -31.67 16.56 -9.89
N MET A 195 -32.19 15.86 -10.91
CA MET A 195 -31.72 14.53 -11.30
C MET A 195 -30.26 14.59 -11.78
N LEU A 196 -29.88 15.60 -12.56
CA LEU A 196 -28.50 15.79 -13.03
C LEU A 196 -27.53 16.04 -11.88
N ILE A 197 -27.85 16.92 -10.95
CA ILE A 197 -27.04 17.23 -9.77
C ILE A 197 -26.87 15.99 -8.87
N LEU A 198 -27.95 15.29 -8.57
CA LEU A 198 -27.88 14.07 -7.77
C LEU A 198 -27.07 12.97 -8.44
N GLY A 199 -27.19 12.82 -9.78
CA GLY A 199 -26.41 11.88 -10.56
C GLY A 199 -24.90 12.19 -10.52
N GLU A 200 -24.54 13.47 -10.62
CA GLU A 200 -23.16 13.94 -10.53
C GLU A 200 -22.56 13.69 -9.15
N ILE A 201 -23.26 14.07 -8.10
CA ILE A 201 -22.82 13.83 -6.72
C ILE A 201 -22.68 12.33 -6.44
N ALA A 202 -23.67 11.52 -6.86
CA ALA A 202 -23.63 10.08 -6.70
C ALA A 202 -22.45 9.44 -7.45
N PHE A 203 -22.14 9.89 -8.67
CA PHE A 203 -20.98 9.43 -9.44
C PHE A 203 -19.67 9.74 -8.71
N VAL A 204 -19.49 10.98 -8.26
CA VAL A 204 -18.26 11.40 -7.57
C VAL A 204 -18.06 10.64 -6.26
N ILE A 205 -19.10 10.53 -5.45
CA ILE A 205 -19.05 9.76 -4.20
C ILE A 205 -18.76 8.28 -4.51
N GLY A 206 -19.42 7.71 -5.52
CA GLY A 206 -19.20 6.32 -5.95
C GLY A 206 -17.76 6.05 -6.36
N VAL A 207 -17.14 6.94 -7.12
CA VAL A 207 -15.72 6.84 -7.52
C VAL A 207 -14.80 6.86 -6.30
N ILE A 208 -14.99 7.83 -5.40
CA ILE A 208 -14.14 7.93 -4.21
C ILE A 208 -14.34 6.72 -3.31
N LEU A 209 -15.58 6.29 -3.10
CA LEU A 209 -15.89 5.09 -2.31
C LEU A 209 -15.22 3.83 -2.90
N ALA A 210 -15.24 3.66 -4.22
CA ALA A 210 -14.57 2.55 -4.88
C ALA A 210 -13.05 2.57 -4.61
N HIS A 211 -12.41 3.74 -4.61
CA HIS A 211 -10.98 3.86 -4.28
C HIS A 211 -10.70 3.58 -2.81
N VAL A 212 -11.53 4.08 -1.89
CA VAL A 212 -11.43 3.77 -0.45
C VAL A 212 -11.55 2.28 -0.21
N LEU A 213 -12.58 1.63 -0.80
CA LEU A 213 -12.79 0.19 -0.68
C LEU A 213 -11.62 -0.62 -1.26
N ASN A 214 -11.05 -0.18 -2.40
CA ASN A 214 -9.87 -0.82 -2.97
C ASN A 214 -8.66 -0.75 -2.03
N VAL A 215 -8.42 0.40 -1.37
CA VAL A 215 -7.33 0.53 -0.40
C VAL A 215 -7.59 -0.34 0.83
N ILE A 216 -8.82 -0.34 1.37
CA ILE A 216 -9.20 -1.21 2.49
C ILE A 216 -8.98 -2.68 2.13
N TYR A 217 -9.44 -3.11 0.96
CA TYR A 217 -9.23 -4.48 0.48
C TYR A 217 -7.75 -4.84 0.34
N SER A 218 -6.95 -3.93 -0.22
CA SER A 218 -5.50 -4.11 -0.35
C SER A 218 -4.82 -4.26 1.01
N TYR A 219 -5.25 -3.46 1.98
CA TYR A 219 -4.76 -3.50 3.34
C TYR A 219 -5.15 -4.81 4.06
N VAL A 220 -6.43 -5.19 4.00
CA VAL A 220 -6.94 -6.46 4.57
C VAL A 220 -6.19 -7.66 3.99
N ARG A 221 -5.88 -7.63 2.69
CA ARG A 221 -5.08 -8.67 2.04
C ARG A 221 -3.67 -8.78 2.62
N ASN A 222 -3.01 -7.65 2.93
CA ASN A 222 -1.68 -7.65 3.56
C ASN A 222 -1.76 -8.22 4.97
N LEU A 223 -2.73 -7.77 5.74
CA LEU A 223 -2.98 -8.23 7.12
C LEU A 223 -3.26 -9.73 7.16
N ARG A 224 -4.13 -10.20 6.27
CA ARG A 224 -4.46 -11.63 6.18
C ARG A 224 -3.23 -12.48 5.85
N GLY A 225 -2.42 -12.05 4.87
CA GLY A 225 -1.18 -12.75 4.51
C GLY A 225 -0.19 -12.83 5.67
N PHE A 226 -0.08 -11.76 6.47
CA PHE A 226 0.74 -11.75 7.67
C PHE A 226 0.20 -12.74 8.72
N LEU A 227 -1.08 -12.69 9.05
CA LEU A 227 -1.70 -13.59 10.04
C LEU A 227 -1.65 -15.06 9.62
N GLU A 228 -1.81 -15.36 8.32
CA GLU A 228 -1.68 -16.71 7.79
C GLU A 228 -0.24 -17.23 7.95
N SER A 229 0.77 -16.39 7.67
CA SER A 229 2.19 -16.73 7.88
C SER A 229 2.50 -16.98 9.35
N GLU A 230 2.07 -16.06 10.24
CA GLU A 230 2.26 -16.16 11.69
C GLU A 230 1.65 -17.44 12.26
N ASN A 231 0.39 -17.70 11.96
CA ASN A 231 -0.32 -18.90 12.41
C ASN A 231 0.30 -20.19 11.85
N GLY A 232 0.81 -20.15 10.61
CA GLY A 232 1.54 -21.27 10.02
C GLY A 232 2.75 -21.66 10.84
N ILE A 233 3.63 -20.68 11.12
CA ILE A 233 4.87 -20.91 11.89
C ILE A 233 4.57 -21.37 13.32
N LEU A 234 3.60 -20.79 14.00
CA LEU A 234 3.20 -21.21 15.34
C LEU A 234 2.64 -22.63 15.35
N LYS A 235 1.86 -23.01 14.34
CA LYS A 235 1.35 -24.37 14.17
C LYS A 235 2.49 -25.37 13.93
N ASP A 236 3.41 -25.07 13.03
CA ASP A 236 4.56 -25.91 12.71
C ASP A 236 5.44 -26.09 13.95
N ALA A 237 5.71 -25.02 14.70
CA ALA A 237 6.44 -25.08 15.97
C ALA A 237 5.75 -25.95 17.01
N SER A 238 4.39 -25.93 17.08
CA SER A 238 3.63 -26.79 17.99
C SER A 238 3.76 -28.29 17.67
N HIS A 239 4.11 -28.63 16.42
CA HIS A 239 4.38 -30.02 15.99
C HIS A 239 5.88 -30.39 16.05
N GLY A 240 6.72 -29.47 16.53
CA GLY A 240 8.17 -29.70 16.68
C GLY A 240 8.99 -29.30 15.46
N ASP A 241 8.39 -28.74 14.41
CA ASP A 241 9.11 -28.13 13.30
C ASP A 241 9.45 -26.68 13.66
N LEU A 242 10.75 -26.46 13.95
CA LEU A 242 11.29 -25.18 14.41
C LEU A 242 12.16 -24.49 13.33
N ASP A 243 12.07 -24.93 12.06
CA ASP A 243 12.94 -24.41 10.98
C ASP A 243 12.34 -23.21 10.23
N GLY A 244 11.04 -22.96 10.39
CA GLY A 244 10.33 -21.86 9.77
C GLY A 244 10.65 -20.51 10.40
N PHE A 245 10.33 -19.43 9.66
CA PHE A 245 10.36 -18.06 10.17
C PHE A 245 9.22 -17.21 9.59
N VAL A 246 8.79 -16.20 10.35
CA VAL A 246 7.84 -15.18 9.88
C VAL A 246 8.60 -14.05 9.19
N PRO A 247 8.31 -13.72 7.92
CA PRO A 247 9.00 -12.64 7.23
C PRO A 247 8.62 -11.27 7.85
N VAL A 248 9.62 -10.49 8.26
CA VAL A 248 9.42 -9.13 8.78
C VAL A 248 9.24 -8.19 7.59
N GLY A 249 7.99 -7.92 7.21
CA GLY A 249 7.64 -7.14 6.02
C GLY A 249 7.05 -5.77 6.29
N THR A 250 6.91 -5.37 7.57
CA THR A 250 6.34 -4.09 7.99
C THR A 250 7.19 -3.42 9.05
N ASN A 251 7.21 -2.08 9.05
CA ASN A 251 7.81 -1.28 10.12
C ASN A 251 6.68 -0.73 11.00
N ASP A 252 6.09 -1.61 11.83
CA ASP A 252 5.01 -1.35 12.78
C ASP A 252 4.87 -2.53 13.76
N GLU A 253 3.77 -2.58 14.54
CA GLU A 253 3.50 -3.59 15.54
C GLU A 253 3.55 -5.02 15.00
N PHE A 254 3.15 -5.24 13.74
CA PHE A 254 3.24 -6.57 13.10
C PHE A 254 4.67 -6.98 12.80
N GLY A 255 5.52 -6.01 12.43
CA GLY A 255 6.95 -6.27 12.28
C GLY A 255 7.61 -6.66 13.61
N VAL A 256 7.24 -5.98 14.71
CA VAL A 256 7.68 -6.32 16.06
C VAL A 256 7.21 -7.71 16.46
N MET A 257 5.93 -8.03 16.19
CA MET A 257 5.36 -9.37 16.47
C MET A 257 6.14 -10.46 15.74
N ALA A 258 6.40 -10.28 14.44
CA ALA A 258 7.20 -11.23 13.66
C ALA A 258 8.61 -11.45 14.24
N ILE A 259 9.28 -10.39 14.71
CA ILE A 259 10.59 -10.49 15.36
C ILE A 259 10.49 -11.32 16.65
N HIS A 260 9.49 -11.06 17.49
CA HIS A 260 9.31 -11.80 18.75
C HIS A 260 8.97 -13.27 18.49
N THR A 261 8.11 -13.58 17.51
CA THR A 261 7.82 -14.95 17.12
C THR A 261 9.07 -15.68 16.62
N ASN A 262 9.87 -15.04 15.78
CA ASN A 262 11.13 -15.61 15.29
C ASN A 262 12.13 -15.86 16.44
N ALA A 263 12.24 -14.93 17.39
CA ALA A 263 13.07 -15.08 18.58
C ALA A 263 12.59 -16.24 19.47
N MET A 264 11.28 -16.39 19.65
CA MET A 264 10.68 -17.49 20.41
C MET A 264 10.97 -18.84 19.73
N VAL A 265 10.72 -18.97 18.42
CA VAL A 265 11.00 -20.22 17.67
C VAL A 265 12.48 -20.60 17.74
N LYS A 266 13.37 -19.61 17.60
CA LYS A 266 14.81 -19.82 17.77
C LYS A 266 15.15 -20.29 19.19
N GLY A 267 14.63 -19.65 20.22
CA GLY A 267 14.86 -20.06 21.60
C GLY A 267 14.38 -21.48 21.89
N LEU A 268 13.23 -21.87 21.34
CA LEU A 268 12.74 -23.26 21.42
C LEU A 268 13.67 -24.24 20.71
N ARG A 269 14.20 -23.88 19.54
CA ARG A 269 15.18 -24.71 18.82
C ARG A 269 16.43 -24.89 19.63
N ASP A 270 17.03 -23.80 20.13
CA ASP A 270 18.28 -23.83 20.90
C ASP A 270 18.10 -24.69 22.17
N SER A 271 16.98 -24.54 22.90
CA SER A 271 16.64 -25.32 24.08
C SER A 271 16.45 -26.82 23.74
N ASN A 272 15.81 -27.14 22.63
CA ASN A 272 15.58 -28.53 22.20
C ASN A 272 16.90 -29.21 21.82
N GLU A 273 17.82 -28.48 21.18
CA GLU A 273 19.18 -29.00 20.90
C GLU A 273 19.97 -29.25 22.19
N GLU A 274 19.89 -28.34 23.18
CA GLU A 274 20.54 -28.50 24.47
C GLU A 274 20.01 -29.72 25.23
N ILE A 275 18.70 -29.92 25.26
CA ILE A 275 18.08 -31.11 25.85
C ILE A 275 18.57 -32.40 25.16
N ARG A 276 18.60 -32.41 23.83
CA ARG A 276 19.12 -33.57 23.07
C ARG A 276 20.58 -33.88 23.42
N ARG A 277 21.46 -32.86 23.43
CA ARG A 277 22.85 -33.01 23.78
C ARG A 277 23.04 -33.57 25.20
N THR A 278 22.29 -32.97 26.18
CA THR A 278 22.34 -33.41 27.59
C THR A 278 21.85 -34.85 27.73
N ARG A 279 20.78 -35.22 27.04
CA ARG A 279 20.28 -36.61 27.00
C ARG A 279 21.34 -37.56 26.45
N ASP A 280 21.94 -37.22 25.33
CA ASP A 280 22.92 -38.09 24.67
C ASP A 280 24.17 -38.26 25.53
N VAL A 281 24.67 -37.22 26.19
CA VAL A 281 25.76 -37.29 27.18
C VAL A 281 25.35 -38.15 28.38
N SER A 282 24.13 -37.99 28.89
CA SER A 282 23.64 -38.80 30.01
C SER A 282 23.57 -40.31 29.65
N ILE A 283 23.09 -40.64 28.46
CA ILE A 283 23.02 -42.00 27.98
C ILE A 283 24.43 -42.61 27.86
N LEU A 284 25.39 -41.88 27.27
CA LEU A 284 26.76 -42.31 27.14
C LEU A 284 27.42 -42.53 28.50
N THR A 285 27.17 -41.60 29.46
CA THR A 285 27.70 -41.72 30.83
C THR A 285 27.16 -42.96 31.55
N LEU A 286 25.83 -43.19 31.44
CA LEU A 286 25.19 -44.37 32.03
C LEU A 286 25.68 -45.69 31.41
N ALA A 287 25.86 -45.69 30.08
CA ALA A 287 26.41 -46.86 29.38
C ALA A 287 27.85 -47.20 29.86
N SER A 288 28.71 -46.18 29.96
CA SER A 288 30.07 -46.32 30.47
C SER A 288 30.12 -46.81 31.94
N LEU A 289 29.21 -46.29 32.80
CA LEU A 289 29.10 -46.77 34.17
C LEU A 289 28.63 -48.25 34.26
N ALA A 290 27.69 -48.65 33.39
CA ALA A 290 27.22 -50.04 33.31
C ALA A 290 28.34 -50.98 32.85
N GLU A 291 29.13 -50.59 31.84
CA GLU A 291 30.27 -51.35 31.33
C GLU A 291 31.38 -51.52 32.41
N THR A 292 31.69 -50.44 33.17
CA THR A 292 32.65 -50.47 34.25
C THR A 292 32.23 -51.48 35.35
N ARG A 293 30.92 -51.46 35.70
CA ARG A 293 30.39 -52.39 36.71
C ARG A 293 30.38 -53.82 36.27
N ASP A 294 30.14 -54.14 35.01
CA ASP A 294 30.23 -55.51 34.47
C ASP A 294 31.66 -56.01 34.46
N ASN A 295 32.65 -55.17 34.15
CA ASN A 295 34.06 -55.51 34.21
C ASN A 295 34.52 -55.77 35.67
N GLU A 296 34.08 -54.99 36.64
CA GLU A 296 34.38 -55.30 38.07
C GLU A 296 33.74 -56.58 38.52
N THR A 297 32.55 -56.92 38.09
CA THR A 297 31.86 -58.17 38.46
C THR A 297 32.59 -59.39 37.86
N GLY A 298 33.11 -59.28 36.62
CA GLY A 298 33.92 -60.30 35.96
C GLY A 298 35.29 -60.56 36.66
N ALA A 299 35.93 -59.51 37.22
CA ALA A 299 37.18 -59.62 37.95
C ALA A 299 37.01 -60.22 39.34
N HIS A 300 35.84 -60.20 39.94
CA HIS A 300 35.55 -60.83 41.24
C HIS A 300 35.22 -62.36 41.15
N ILE A 301 35.02 -62.88 39.97
CA ILE A 301 34.67 -64.29 39.73
C ILE A 301 35.91 -65.16 39.36
N LEU A 302 37.03 -64.50 39.15
CA LEU A 302 38.32 -65.15 38.97
C LEU A 302 39.13 -65.10 40.25
#